data_4fa0b4101e513c3e1653f0bd416bba1d
#
_entry.id   4fa0b4101e513c3e1653f0bd416bba1d
#
_cell.length_a   1.000
_cell.length_b   1.000
_cell.length_c   1.000
_cell.angle_alpha   90.00
_cell.angle_beta   90.00
_cell.angle_gamma   90.00
#
_symmetry.space_group_name_H-M   'P 1'
#
loop_
_entity.id
_entity.type
_entity.pdbx_description
1 polymer ?
#
loop_
_entity_poly.entity_id
_entity_poly.type
_entity_poly.pdbx_seq_one_letter_code
_entity_poly.pdbx_strand_id
1 'polypeptide(L)'
;MGIASQAPVGSPSIDFTHSHPDSRFGRNMPLDALEPSPNASPSRIVTPNPRIVSCKLLARDPQQPGGQKLATSLNLLAAAWIQFQTHGWFSHGTPVLENAFEIDTTQDPPDDRWPTSKMSVRRTRPDPTRLACDGQNAPDTYVNSESHWWDASQIYGSQASRTEALKSTNCPYLPSVHVPQGDANTGFFDNWWIGLSLLHELFVKEHNAICDALQREYPSWSKEHVFEKARLINAALMAKIHTVEWTPAILANPMLEVSMNANWNGLFSERIINALGRIGFNEAFWGIPESGINHHAAPYALTEEFVAVYRMHSLMPETITLKRRSAPDKQQVCLMQTDQGVVGQEGSLWLWQSFSHEDVLYSFGIQNPGALTLNNYPSFLRRFSKPQTGELLDLATIDILRDRERQIPRYNRFRSELRMKPIASFDEFNSKESPDTGSRLREVYGTHPDGTDKVEDLDLLVGTLAEAKPEGFGFSDTTFRIFILMASRRLKSDRFTAQDFTADVFTRIGIDWVNNTTMKDVILRHFPNLAASMVQTNNAFKPWAQS
;
A
#
# COMPACT_ATOMS: atom_id res chain seq x y z
N MET A 1 9.46 -19.03 -2.56
CA MET A 1 8.18 -19.26 -1.87
C MET A 1 8.10 -18.33 -0.69
N GLY A 2 6.97 -17.67 -0.44
CA GLY A 2 6.79 -16.87 0.77
C GLY A 2 6.90 -17.72 2.04
N ILE A 3 7.19 -17.07 3.19
CA ILE A 3 7.32 -17.79 4.47
C ILE A 3 6.03 -18.57 4.78
N ALA A 4 4.88 -17.97 4.48
CA ALA A 4 3.59 -18.62 4.67
C ALA A 4 3.33 -19.79 3.71
N SER A 5 4.01 -19.87 2.57
CA SER A 5 3.90 -20.98 1.62
C SER A 5 4.78 -22.18 1.99
N GLN A 6 5.64 -22.06 3.01
CA GLN A 6 6.42 -23.16 3.58
C GLN A 6 5.69 -23.80 4.76
N ALA A 7 4.41 -24.19 4.56
CA ALA A 7 3.71 -24.89 5.61
C ALA A 7 4.39 -26.22 5.96
N PRO A 8 4.48 -26.55 7.23
CA PRO A 8 4.88 -27.89 7.65
C PRO A 8 3.95 -28.95 7.07
N VAL A 9 4.50 -30.14 6.90
CA VAL A 9 3.72 -31.33 6.53
C VAL A 9 2.54 -31.46 7.51
N GLY A 10 1.32 -31.40 6.99
CA GLY A 10 0.07 -31.49 7.76
C GLY A 10 -0.73 -30.19 7.93
N SER A 11 -0.27 -29.06 7.40
CA SER A 11 -1.12 -27.86 7.35
C SER A 11 -2.27 -28.02 6.35
N PRO A 12 -3.45 -27.42 6.61
CA PRO A 12 -4.57 -27.51 5.68
C PRO A 12 -4.16 -27.02 4.29
N SER A 13 -4.26 -27.87 3.29
CA SER A 13 -3.88 -27.57 1.90
C SER A 13 -4.64 -26.40 1.28
N ILE A 14 -5.79 -26.05 1.87
CA ILE A 14 -6.68 -25.01 1.38
C ILE A 14 -6.04 -23.61 1.38
N ASP A 15 -5.16 -23.31 2.36
CA ASP A 15 -4.49 -22.00 2.48
C ASP A 15 -3.49 -21.77 1.37
N PHE A 16 -2.84 -22.84 0.92
CA PHE A 16 -1.84 -22.76 -0.14
C PHE A 16 -2.46 -22.62 -1.51
N THR A 17 -3.59 -23.27 -1.76
CA THR A 17 -4.30 -23.20 -3.05
C THR A 17 -4.90 -21.83 -3.33
N HIS A 18 -5.16 -21.02 -2.28
CA HIS A 18 -5.88 -19.74 -2.42
C HIS A 18 -5.05 -18.52 -2.05
N SER A 19 -3.82 -18.67 -1.56
CA SER A 19 -3.04 -17.57 -1.01
C SER A 19 -1.60 -17.49 -1.55
N HIS A 20 -1.17 -18.42 -2.39
CA HIS A 20 0.15 -18.40 -3.03
C HIS A 20 0.19 -17.43 -4.23
N PRO A 21 1.37 -17.06 -4.72
CA PRO A 21 1.50 -16.34 -5.99
C PRO A 21 0.75 -17.02 -7.13
N ASP A 22 0.16 -16.22 -8.03
CA ASP A 22 -0.69 -16.66 -9.13
C ASP A 22 -2.02 -17.31 -8.70
N SER A 23 -2.47 -17.13 -7.45
CA SER A 23 -3.82 -17.50 -7.02
C SER A 23 -4.80 -16.33 -7.19
N ARG A 24 -6.10 -16.63 -7.21
CA ARG A 24 -7.16 -15.65 -7.44
C ARG A 24 -7.29 -14.66 -6.30
N PHE A 25 -7.59 -13.41 -6.64
CA PHE A 25 -8.13 -12.46 -5.67
C PHE A 25 -9.48 -12.95 -5.13
N GLY A 26 -9.70 -12.74 -3.84
CA GLY A 26 -10.99 -12.91 -3.19
C GLY A 26 -11.93 -11.72 -3.40
N ARG A 27 -13.10 -11.79 -2.76
CA ARG A 27 -14.09 -10.72 -2.72
C ARG A 27 -14.58 -10.47 -1.30
N ASN A 28 -14.82 -9.20 -0.95
CA ASN A 28 -15.54 -8.83 0.28
C ASN A 28 -17.03 -8.63 0.01
N MET A 29 -17.42 -8.39 -1.24
CA MET A 29 -18.79 -8.13 -1.64
C MET A 29 -19.43 -9.40 -2.24
N PRO A 30 -20.75 -9.64 -2.02
CA PRO A 30 -21.46 -10.76 -2.64
C PRO A 30 -21.55 -10.56 -4.16
N LEU A 31 -21.75 -11.66 -4.90
CA LEU A 31 -21.72 -11.66 -6.37
C LEU A 31 -22.82 -10.76 -6.99
N ASP A 32 -23.97 -10.67 -6.36
CA ASP A 32 -25.08 -9.81 -6.80
C ASP A 32 -24.84 -8.31 -6.58
N ALA A 33 -23.85 -7.98 -5.75
CA ALA A 33 -23.41 -6.60 -5.54
C ALA A 33 -22.40 -6.09 -6.58
N LEU A 34 -21.76 -6.99 -7.31
CA LEU A 34 -20.71 -6.65 -8.26
C LEU A 34 -21.25 -5.84 -9.45
N GLU A 35 -20.42 -4.96 -9.98
CA GLU A 35 -20.71 -4.29 -11.24
C GLU A 35 -20.79 -5.32 -12.38
N PRO A 36 -21.56 -5.02 -13.46
CA PRO A 36 -21.59 -5.87 -14.62
C PRO A 36 -20.19 -6.11 -15.21
N SER A 37 -19.93 -7.34 -15.69
CA SER A 37 -18.68 -7.65 -16.37
C SER A 37 -18.41 -6.68 -17.53
N PRO A 38 -17.15 -6.29 -17.78
CA PRO A 38 -16.73 -5.49 -18.93
C PRO A 38 -17.23 -6.03 -20.26
N ASN A 39 -17.33 -7.35 -20.38
CA ASN A 39 -17.83 -8.02 -21.59
C ASN A 39 -19.35 -7.94 -21.72
N ALA A 40 -20.08 -7.95 -20.59
CA ALA A 40 -21.54 -7.82 -20.59
C ALA A 40 -22.02 -6.37 -20.76
N SER A 41 -21.24 -5.38 -20.29
CA SER A 41 -21.61 -3.96 -20.34
C SER A 41 -20.41 -3.05 -20.61
N PRO A 42 -19.80 -3.10 -21.82
CA PRO A 42 -18.59 -2.33 -22.13
C PRO A 42 -18.80 -0.81 -21.98
N SER A 43 -19.99 -0.30 -22.29
CA SER A 43 -20.29 1.14 -22.18
C SER A 43 -20.25 1.64 -20.75
N ARG A 44 -20.60 0.82 -19.75
CA ARG A 44 -20.60 1.19 -18.34
C ARG A 44 -19.17 1.40 -17.79
N ILE A 45 -18.20 0.71 -18.38
CA ILE A 45 -16.78 0.85 -18.01
C ILE A 45 -16.25 2.24 -18.35
N VAL A 46 -16.67 2.80 -19.50
CA VAL A 46 -16.20 4.10 -19.98
C VAL A 46 -17.18 5.25 -19.69
N THR A 47 -18.29 4.99 -18.97
CA THR A 47 -19.31 5.99 -18.64
C THR A 47 -19.53 6.08 -17.12
N PRO A 48 -19.49 7.28 -16.53
CA PRO A 48 -18.97 8.53 -17.12
C PRO A 48 -17.54 8.39 -17.60
N ASN A 49 -17.11 9.23 -18.54
CA ASN A 49 -15.77 9.16 -19.11
C ASN A 49 -14.71 9.28 -18.00
N PRO A 50 -13.87 8.25 -17.74
CA PRO A 50 -12.92 8.24 -16.61
C PRO A 50 -11.83 9.31 -16.75
N ARG A 51 -11.52 9.75 -17.98
CA ARG A 51 -10.59 10.87 -18.19
C ARG A 51 -11.21 12.21 -17.75
N ILE A 52 -12.49 12.42 -18.02
CA ILE A 52 -13.20 13.62 -17.54
C ILE A 52 -13.31 13.62 -16.02
N VAL A 53 -13.56 12.45 -15.41
CA VAL A 53 -13.52 12.28 -13.93
C VAL A 53 -12.13 12.65 -13.39
N SER A 54 -11.04 12.13 -14.00
CA SER A 54 -9.67 12.48 -13.66
C SER A 54 -9.41 13.99 -13.74
N CYS A 55 -9.77 14.63 -14.85
CA CYS A 55 -9.53 16.05 -15.08
C CYS A 55 -10.28 16.96 -14.11
N LYS A 56 -11.57 16.68 -13.86
CA LYS A 56 -12.44 17.59 -13.11
C LYS A 56 -12.44 17.35 -11.60
N LEU A 57 -12.28 16.10 -11.17
CA LEU A 57 -12.45 15.72 -9.76
C LEU A 57 -11.16 15.28 -9.07
N LEU A 58 -10.17 14.80 -9.81
CA LEU A 58 -8.92 14.29 -9.20
C LEU A 58 -7.74 15.23 -9.42
N ALA A 59 -7.63 15.88 -10.58
CA ALA A 59 -6.54 16.81 -10.89
C ALA A 59 -6.34 17.83 -9.76
N ARG A 60 -5.08 18.08 -9.39
CA ARG A 60 -4.74 19.15 -8.44
C ARG A 60 -5.23 20.49 -8.96
N ASP A 61 -5.80 21.27 -8.07
CA ASP A 61 -6.20 22.64 -8.36
C ASP A 61 -4.94 23.52 -8.45
N PRO A 62 -4.62 24.09 -9.63
CA PRO A 62 -3.44 24.94 -9.77
C PRO A 62 -3.52 26.23 -8.95
N GLN A 63 -4.71 26.62 -8.50
CA GLN A 63 -4.93 27.77 -7.61
C GLN A 63 -4.73 27.45 -6.13
N GLN A 64 -4.59 26.16 -5.79
CA GLN A 64 -4.33 25.75 -4.41
C GLN A 64 -2.97 26.29 -3.94
N PRO A 65 -2.90 27.03 -2.82
CA PRO A 65 -1.63 27.49 -2.28
C PRO A 65 -0.65 26.34 -2.04
N GLY A 66 0.56 26.46 -2.60
CA GLY A 66 1.55 25.38 -2.58
C GLY A 66 1.30 24.22 -3.54
N GLY A 67 0.30 24.33 -4.44
CA GLY A 67 0.01 23.36 -5.49
C GLY A 67 -0.64 22.07 -5.03
N GLN A 68 -0.86 21.89 -3.71
CA GLN A 68 -1.45 20.66 -3.14
C GLN A 68 -1.98 20.87 -1.73
N LYS A 69 -2.94 20.05 -1.31
CA LYS A 69 -3.37 19.93 0.09
C LYS A 69 -2.44 18.94 0.79
N LEU A 70 -1.91 19.31 1.95
CA LEU A 70 -0.97 18.48 2.72
C LEU A 70 -1.67 17.71 3.84
N ALA A 71 -1.22 16.48 4.09
CA ALA A 71 -1.54 15.70 5.28
C ALA A 71 -0.53 16.04 6.39
N THR A 72 -0.79 17.13 7.11
CA THR A 72 0.16 17.71 8.08
C THR A 72 0.43 16.86 9.32
N SER A 73 -0.39 15.85 9.59
CA SER A 73 -0.19 14.88 10.67
C SER A 73 0.84 13.79 10.31
N LEU A 74 1.21 13.66 9.04
CA LEU A 74 2.11 12.64 8.51
C LEU A 74 3.39 13.26 7.95
N ASN A 75 4.43 12.46 7.89
CA ASN A 75 5.61 12.77 7.09
C ASN A 75 5.66 11.94 5.80
N LEU A 76 6.63 12.24 4.94
CA LEU A 76 6.72 11.60 3.62
C LEU A 76 7.13 10.12 3.70
N LEU A 77 7.74 9.66 4.81
CA LEU A 77 7.99 8.24 5.04
C LEU A 77 6.69 7.44 5.10
N ALA A 78 5.58 8.03 5.59
CA ALA A 78 4.30 7.35 5.61
C ALA A 78 3.76 7.04 4.20
N ALA A 79 3.98 7.94 3.24
CA ALA A 79 3.63 7.72 1.83
C ALA A 79 4.54 6.68 1.17
N ALA A 80 5.85 6.73 1.43
CA ALA A 80 6.78 5.72 0.93
C ALA A 80 6.49 4.33 1.52
N TRP A 81 6.18 4.26 2.82
CA TRP A 81 5.89 3.02 3.52
C TRP A 81 4.72 2.24 2.92
N ILE A 82 3.61 2.91 2.62
CA ILE A 82 2.45 2.19 2.10
C ILE A 82 2.73 1.59 0.72
N GLN A 83 3.44 2.28 -0.15
CA GLN A 83 3.83 1.72 -1.43
C GLN A 83 4.86 0.59 -1.27
N PHE A 84 5.85 0.74 -0.38
CA PHE A 84 6.82 -0.29 -0.05
C PHE A 84 6.13 -1.59 0.43
N GLN A 85 5.07 -1.48 1.23
CA GLN A 85 4.31 -2.63 1.68
C GLN A 85 3.45 -3.24 0.56
N THR A 86 2.69 -2.41 -0.18
CA THR A 86 1.78 -2.90 -1.22
C THR A 86 2.50 -3.53 -2.41
N HIS A 87 3.76 -3.19 -2.65
CA HIS A 87 4.60 -3.82 -3.66
C HIS A 87 4.72 -5.34 -3.48
N GLY A 88 4.76 -5.83 -2.25
CA GLY A 88 4.81 -7.25 -1.96
C GLY A 88 3.44 -7.88 -1.67
N TRP A 89 2.33 -7.13 -1.82
CA TRP A 89 1.02 -7.64 -1.45
C TRP A 89 0.17 -8.04 -2.64
N PHE A 90 0.17 -7.23 -3.69
CA PHE A 90 -0.68 -7.48 -4.84
C PHE A 90 -0.12 -6.91 -6.14
N SER A 91 -0.28 -7.69 -7.18
CA SER A 91 -0.05 -7.30 -8.56
C SER A 91 -0.97 -8.12 -9.48
N HIS A 92 -1.61 -7.47 -10.42
CA HIS A 92 -2.42 -8.15 -11.44
C HIS A 92 -1.56 -8.60 -12.65
N GLY A 93 -0.25 -8.58 -12.50
CA GLY A 93 0.70 -8.92 -13.55
C GLY A 93 0.71 -7.91 -14.70
N THR A 94 1.33 -8.30 -15.81
CA THR A 94 1.45 -7.43 -16.99
C THR A 94 0.12 -7.30 -17.72
N PRO A 95 -0.42 -6.07 -17.91
CA PRO A 95 -1.65 -5.85 -18.64
C PRO A 95 -1.52 -6.24 -20.12
N VAL A 96 -2.62 -6.64 -20.75
CA VAL A 96 -2.67 -7.10 -22.14
C VAL A 96 -3.22 -6.00 -23.07
N LEU A 97 -2.70 -5.97 -24.32
CA LEU A 97 -3.11 -4.99 -25.35
C LEU A 97 -4.40 -5.40 -26.07
N GLU A 98 -4.68 -6.69 -26.14
CA GLU A 98 -5.85 -7.19 -26.84
C GLU A 98 -7.12 -6.61 -26.23
N ASN A 99 -7.97 -6.04 -27.09
CA ASN A 99 -9.21 -5.37 -26.68
C ASN A 99 -9.00 -4.26 -25.63
N ALA A 100 -7.92 -3.47 -25.73
CA ALA A 100 -7.68 -2.32 -24.86
C ALA A 100 -8.92 -1.38 -24.81
N PHE A 101 -9.10 -0.74 -23.68
CA PHE A 101 -10.14 0.29 -23.55
C PHE A 101 -9.72 1.55 -24.27
N GLU A 102 -10.60 2.07 -25.15
CA GLU A 102 -10.41 3.34 -25.84
C GLU A 102 -11.21 4.43 -25.13
N ILE A 103 -10.52 5.35 -24.49
CA ILE A 103 -11.12 6.46 -23.76
C ILE A 103 -11.09 7.72 -24.65
N ASP A 104 -12.26 8.31 -24.89
CA ASP A 104 -12.38 9.56 -25.64
C ASP A 104 -11.77 10.72 -24.84
N THR A 105 -10.85 11.47 -25.46
CA THR A 105 -10.15 12.61 -24.87
C THR A 105 -10.49 13.93 -25.59
N THR A 106 -11.43 13.91 -26.53
CA THR A 106 -11.84 15.11 -27.30
C THR A 106 -12.50 16.18 -26.43
N GLN A 107 -13.04 15.78 -25.28
CA GLN A 107 -13.72 16.63 -24.30
C GLN A 107 -12.78 17.11 -23.19
N ASP A 108 -11.49 16.78 -23.23
CA ASP A 108 -10.52 17.21 -22.21
C ASP A 108 -10.48 18.73 -22.09
N PRO A 109 -10.32 19.26 -20.87
CA PRO A 109 -10.10 20.69 -20.66
C PRO A 109 -8.88 21.20 -21.45
N PRO A 110 -8.90 22.44 -21.99
CA PRO A 110 -7.82 22.98 -22.82
C PRO A 110 -6.42 22.95 -22.15
N ASP A 111 -6.38 23.13 -20.84
CA ASP A 111 -5.18 23.16 -19.99
C ASP A 111 -4.69 21.77 -19.56
N ASP A 112 -5.52 20.73 -19.79
CA ASP A 112 -5.18 19.33 -19.45
C ASP A 112 -5.42 18.38 -20.65
N ARG A 113 -5.27 18.89 -21.86
CA ARG A 113 -5.55 18.14 -23.09
C ARG A 113 -4.59 16.97 -23.30
N TRP A 114 -5.16 15.79 -23.55
CA TRP A 114 -4.38 14.63 -23.98
C TRP A 114 -3.82 14.82 -25.39
N PRO A 115 -2.63 14.27 -25.72
CA PRO A 115 -1.99 14.51 -27.04
C PRO A 115 -2.78 13.95 -28.23
N THR A 116 -3.60 12.94 -28.01
CA THR A 116 -4.39 12.26 -29.06
C THR A 116 -5.88 12.34 -28.74
N SER A 117 -6.75 12.11 -29.72
CA SER A 117 -8.21 12.09 -29.50
C SER A 117 -8.72 10.90 -28.71
N LYS A 118 -7.85 9.93 -28.42
CA LYS A 118 -8.15 8.74 -27.62
C LYS A 118 -6.96 8.37 -26.76
N MET A 119 -7.24 7.88 -25.57
CA MET A 119 -6.28 7.21 -24.68
C MET A 119 -6.57 5.72 -24.70
N SER A 120 -5.58 4.92 -25.08
CA SER A 120 -5.69 3.46 -25.05
C SER A 120 -5.20 2.94 -23.71
N VAL A 121 -6.03 2.17 -23.00
CA VAL A 121 -5.68 1.58 -21.72
C VAL A 121 -5.75 0.06 -21.83
N ARG A 122 -4.60 -0.59 -21.63
CA ARG A 122 -4.49 -2.06 -21.66
C ARG A 122 -5.43 -2.69 -20.64
N ARG A 123 -5.98 -3.85 -20.94
CA ARG A 123 -6.83 -4.61 -19.99
C ARG A 123 -6.01 -5.32 -18.93
N THR A 124 -6.62 -5.56 -17.77
CA THR A 124 -6.08 -6.49 -16.78
C THR A 124 -5.96 -7.87 -17.41
N ARG A 125 -4.87 -8.58 -17.13
CA ARG A 125 -4.64 -9.94 -17.64
C ARG A 125 -5.80 -10.86 -17.24
N PRO A 126 -6.44 -11.57 -18.17
CA PRO A 126 -7.47 -12.55 -17.84
C PRO A 126 -6.93 -13.65 -16.92
N ASP A 127 -7.78 -14.16 -16.06
CA ASP A 127 -7.45 -15.29 -15.19
C ASP A 127 -7.24 -16.57 -16.01
N PRO A 128 -6.02 -17.11 -16.06
CA PRO A 128 -5.73 -18.31 -16.85
C PRO A 128 -6.33 -19.59 -16.24
N THR A 129 -6.80 -19.51 -14.98
CA THR A 129 -7.38 -20.67 -14.27
C THR A 129 -8.90 -20.75 -14.40
N ARG A 130 -9.52 -19.78 -15.11
CA ARG A 130 -10.96 -19.79 -15.38
C ARG A 130 -11.32 -20.94 -16.30
N LEU A 131 -12.24 -21.78 -15.85
CA LEU A 131 -12.69 -22.96 -16.61
C LEU A 131 -13.90 -22.60 -17.48
N ALA A 132 -14.07 -23.29 -18.61
CA ALA A 132 -15.24 -23.12 -19.46
C ALA A 132 -16.57 -23.46 -18.72
N CYS A 133 -16.51 -24.30 -17.70
CA CYS A 133 -17.66 -24.66 -16.86
C CYS A 133 -18.07 -23.60 -15.86
N ASP A 134 -17.25 -22.56 -15.64
CA ASP A 134 -17.59 -21.43 -14.73
C ASP A 134 -18.79 -20.61 -15.27
N GLY A 135 -19.20 -20.87 -16.52
CA GLY A 135 -20.36 -20.24 -17.16
C GLY A 135 -20.06 -18.84 -17.71
N GLN A 136 -20.81 -18.46 -18.75
CA GLN A 136 -20.66 -17.16 -19.40
C GLN A 136 -21.11 -15.99 -18.51
N ASN A 137 -21.96 -16.24 -17.51
CA ASN A 137 -22.49 -15.25 -16.58
C ASN A 137 -21.70 -15.15 -15.27
N ALA A 138 -20.68 -15.99 -15.09
CA ALA A 138 -19.83 -15.87 -13.91
C ALA A 138 -19.03 -14.56 -13.97
N PRO A 139 -18.84 -13.86 -12.83
CA PRO A 139 -18.03 -12.65 -12.76
C PRO A 139 -16.60 -12.90 -13.27
N ASP A 140 -15.99 -11.89 -13.87
CA ASP A 140 -14.59 -11.97 -14.24
C ASP A 140 -13.74 -12.08 -12.97
N THR A 141 -12.72 -12.94 -13.01
CA THR A 141 -11.76 -13.16 -11.94
C THR A 141 -10.37 -12.76 -12.40
N TYR A 142 -9.52 -12.40 -11.45
CA TYR A 142 -8.13 -12.01 -11.70
C TYR A 142 -7.22 -12.71 -10.70
N VAL A 143 -5.97 -12.89 -11.07
CA VAL A 143 -4.97 -13.53 -10.22
C VAL A 143 -4.01 -12.49 -9.65
N ASN A 144 -3.55 -12.73 -8.43
CA ASN A 144 -2.48 -12.00 -7.80
C ASN A 144 -1.15 -12.67 -8.14
N SER A 145 -0.26 -12.01 -8.87
CA SER A 145 1.07 -12.54 -9.13
C SER A 145 1.97 -12.57 -7.89
N GLU A 146 1.54 -11.91 -6.80
CA GLU A 146 2.24 -11.89 -5.53
C GLU A 146 1.61 -12.84 -4.51
N SER A 147 2.34 -13.11 -3.44
CA SER A 147 1.81 -13.82 -2.28
C SER A 147 0.78 -12.96 -1.55
N HIS A 148 -0.28 -13.58 -1.03
CA HIS A 148 -1.30 -12.85 -0.26
C HIS A 148 -0.86 -12.58 1.20
N TRP A 149 0.32 -13.04 1.64
CA TRP A 149 0.78 -13.03 3.01
C TRP A 149 1.72 -11.86 3.36
N TRP A 150 1.98 -11.67 4.65
CA TRP A 150 3.00 -10.77 5.19
C TRP A 150 4.39 -11.43 5.15
N ASP A 151 4.90 -11.74 3.99
CA ASP A 151 6.14 -12.49 3.82
C ASP A 151 7.33 -11.66 3.38
N ALA A 152 7.16 -10.34 3.37
CA ALA A 152 8.19 -9.39 2.92
C ALA A 152 8.70 -9.66 1.50
N SER A 153 7.83 -10.18 0.62
CA SER A 153 8.19 -10.52 -0.75
C SER A 153 8.70 -9.32 -1.57
N GLN A 154 8.37 -8.08 -1.18
CA GLN A 154 9.00 -6.89 -1.77
C GLN A 154 10.52 -6.90 -1.64
N ILE A 155 11.06 -7.47 -0.55
CA ILE A 155 12.51 -7.61 -0.33
C ILE A 155 13.02 -8.92 -0.91
N TYR A 156 12.34 -10.03 -0.64
CA TYR A 156 12.84 -11.39 -0.89
C TYR A 156 12.33 -12.02 -2.19
N GLY A 157 11.33 -11.42 -2.83
CA GLY A 157 10.63 -11.97 -3.99
C GLY A 157 9.54 -12.98 -3.61
N SER A 158 8.52 -13.10 -4.45
CA SER A 158 7.43 -14.07 -4.32
C SER A 158 7.79 -15.44 -4.90
N GLN A 159 8.83 -15.52 -5.74
CA GLN A 159 9.29 -16.75 -6.38
C GLN A 159 10.61 -17.23 -5.75
N ALA A 160 10.71 -18.55 -5.51
CA ALA A 160 11.91 -19.14 -4.90
C ALA A 160 13.20 -18.83 -5.70
N SER A 161 13.10 -18.84 -7.03
CA SER A 161 14.23 -18.49 -7.90
C SER A 161 14.74 -17.07 -7.68
N ARG A 162 13.84 -16.12 -7.43
CA ARG A 162 14.21 -14.73 -7.12
C ARG A 162 14.89 -14.66 -5.75
N THR A 163 14.34 -15.32 -4.74
CA THR A 163 14.95 -15.39 -3.41
C THR A 163 16.36 -15.95 -3.48
N GLU A 164 16.58 -17.06 -4.21
CA GLU A 164 17.91 -17.64 -4.37
C GLU A 164 18.89 -16.71 -5.09
N ALA A 165 18.41 -15.99 -6.12
CA ALA A 165 19.25 -15.02 -6.85
C ALA A 165 19.69 -13.82 -5.98
N LEU A 166 18.93 -13.48 -4.94
CA LEU A 166 19.25 -12.39 -4.00
C LEU A 166 20.24 -12.81 -2.92
N LYS A 167 20.36 -14.10 -2.62
CA LYS A 167 21.29 -14.59 -1.60
C LYS A 167 22.72 -14.40 -2.05
N SER A 168 23.54 -13.83 -1.19
CA SER A 168 24.99 -13.81 -1.41
C SER A 168 25.56 -15.21 -1.25
N THR A 169 26.46 -15.63 -2.15
CA THR A 169 27.08 -16.95 -2.12
C THR A 169 27.76 -17.20 -0.77
N ASN A 170 27.38 -18.26 -0.09
CA ASN A 170 27.96 -18.64 1.22
C ASN A 170 27.78 -17.59 2.34
N CYS A 171 26.75 -16.75 2.31
CA CYS A 171 26.52 -15.71 3.29
C CYS A 171 25.01 -15.60 3.61
N PRO A 172 24.60 -15.39 4.87
CA PRO A 172 23.20 -15.18 5.20
C PRO A 172 22.73 -13.74 4.90
N TYR A 173 23.63 -12.83 4.50
CA TYR A 173 23.33 -11.43 4.28
C TYR A 173 22.76 -11.16 2.89
N LEU A 174 21.89 -10.14 2.83
CA LEU A 174 21.47 -9.53 1.57
C LEU A 174 22.48 -8.45 1.14
N PRO A 175 22.78 -8.35 -0.16
CA PRO A 175 23.58 -7.24 -0.68
C PRO A 175 22.78 -5.93 -0.64
N SER A 176 23.47 -4.78 -0.76
CA SER A 176 22.82 -3.48 -0.97
C SER A 176 21.89 -3.54 -2.18
N VAL A 177 20.74 -2.88 -2.09
CA VAL A 177 19.80 -2.76 -3.20
C VAL A 177 20.34 -1.88 -4.34
N HIS A 178 21.31 -1.01 -4.04
CA HIS A 178 21.88 -0.10 -5.02
C HIS A 178 22.97 -0.80 -5.83
N VAL A 179 22.65 -1.03 -7.11
CA VAL A 179 23.62 -1.57 -8.07
C VAL A 179 23.94 -0.50 -9.13
N PRO A 180 25.20 -0.39 -9.56
CA PRO A 180 25.61 0.61 -10.57
C PRO A 180 24.94 0.40 -11.93
N GLN A 181 24.60 -0.84 -12.26
CA GLN A 181 23.99 -1.23 -13.53
C GLN A 181 23.03 -2.40 -13.32
N GLY A 182 21.90 -2.41 -14.05
CA GLY A 182 20.89 -3.47 -14.00
C GLY A 182 19.80 -3.25 -12.95
N ASP A 183 19.05 -4.29 -12.69
CA ASP A 183 17.91 -4.27 -11.76
C ASP A 183 18.40 -4.24 -10.31
N ALA A 184 17.65 -3.53 -9.44
CA ALA A 184 17.96 -3.47 -8.02
C ALA A 184 17.95 -4.86 -7.37
N ASN A 185 18.85 -5.07 -6.40
CA ASN A 185 18.94 -6.31 -5.60
C ASN A 185 17.79 -6.39 -4.59
N THR A 186 16.58 -6.61 -5.08
CA THR A 186 15.36 -6.67 -4.27
C THR A 186 14.34 -7.61 -4.90
N GLY A 187 13.30 -7.98 -4.16
CA GLY A 187 12.22 -8.83 -4.65
C GLY A 187 11.52 -8.24 -5.87
N PHE A 188 11.20 -6.95 -5.79
CA PHE A 188 10.54 -6.17 -6.84
C PHE A 188 11.22 -4.85 -7.06
N PHE A 189 11.27 -4.40 -8.31
CA PHE A 189 11.90 -3.15 -8.73
C PHE A 189 11.03 -2.33 -9.71
N ASP A 190 9.83 -2.79 -10.02
CA ASP A 190 8.87 -2.03 -10.81
C ASP A 190 8.36 -0.80 -10.06
N ASN A 191 7.96 0.24 -10.79
CA ASN A 191 7.47 1.51 -10.22
C ASN A 191 8.42 2.14 -9.19
N TRP A 192 9.72 2.02 -9.44
CA TRP A 192 10.78 2.42 -8.52
C TRP A 192 10.92 3.94 -8.41
N TRP A 193 11.21 4.41 -7.21
CA TRP A 193 11.56 5.79 -6.90
C TRP A 193 12.35 5.87 -5.61
N ILE A 194 12.91 7.04 -5.30
CA ILE A 194 13.81 7.24 -4.15
C ILE A 194 13.21 6.78 -2.80
N GLY A 195 11.89 6.92 -2.60
CA GLY A 195 11.24 6.47 -1.36
C GLY A 195 11.20 4.97 -1.20
N LEU A 196 11.00 4.21 -2.29
CA LEU A 196 11.13 2.74 -2.28
C LEU A 196 12.58 2.34 -2.04
N SER A 197 13.50 2.92 -2.80
CA SER A 197 14.93 2.68 -2.68
C SER A 197 15.42 2.84 -1.23
N LEU A 198 14.97 3.92 -0.57
CA LEU A 198 15.28 4.23 0.83
C LEU A 198 14.83 3.12 1.80
N LEU A 199 13.58 2.69 1.69
CA LEU A 199 13.01 1.70 2.60
C LEU A 199 13.51 0.28 2.32
N HIS A 200 13.72 -0.10 1.07
CA HIS A 200 14.33 -1.38 0.72
C HIS A 200 15.73 -1.49 1.31
N GLU A 201 16.59 -0.49 1.13
CA GLU A 201 17.94 -0.49 1.71
C GLU A 201 17.90 -0.53 3.26
N LEU A 202 16.96 0.20 3.88
CA LEU A 202 16.80 0.19 5.33
C LEU A 202 16.48 -1.22 5.86
N PHE A 203 15.54 -1.93 5.24
CA PHE A 203 15.12 -3.26 5.69
C PHE A 203 16.05 -4.39 5.22
N VAL A 204 16.89 -4.18 4.21
CA VAL A 204 18.04 -5.03 3.91
C VAL A 204 19.09 -4.91 5.01
N LYS A 205 19.39 -3.70 5.48
CA LYS A 205 20.29 -3.49 6.64
C LYS A 205 19.73 -4.12 7.91
N GLU A 206 18.43 -4.01 8.11
CA GLU A 206 17.75 -4.63 9.27
C GLU A 206 17.84 -6.15 9.22
N HIS A 207 17.59 -6.78 8.06
CA HIS A 207 17.82 -8.22 7.85
C HIS A 207 19.26 -8.62 8.24
N ASN A 208 20.24 -7.87 7.77
CA ASN A 208 21.64 -8.15 8.05
C ASN A 208 21.98 -8.02 9.55
N ALA A 209 21.42 -7.02 10.23
CA ALA A 209 21.59 -6.86 11.69
C ALA A 209 20.94 -8.00 12.49
N ILE A 210 19.79 -8.52 12.03
CA ILE A 210 19.16 -9.72 12.60
C ILE A 210 20.06 -10.94 12.39
N CYS A 211 20.65 -11.11 11.19
CA CYS A 211 21.62 -12.18 10.92
C CYS A 211 22.79 -12.14 11.90
N ASP A 212 23.37 -10.96 12.14
CA ASP A 212 24.47 -10.78 13.09
C ASP A 212 24.09 -11.19 14.52
N ALA A 213 22.88 -10.83 14.95
CA ALA A 213 22.37 -11.19 16.27
C ALA A 213 22.18 -12.71 16.40
N LEU A 214 21.58 -13.35 15.39
CA LEU A 214 21.35 -14.79 15.36
C LEU A 214 22.67 -15.57 15.31
N GLN A 215 23.66 -15.14 14.52
CA GLN A 215 24.96 -15.82 14.45
C GLN A 215 25.76 -15.73 15.76
N ARG A 216 25.64 -14.61 16.49
CA ARG A 216 26.29 -14.48 17.81
C ARG A 216 25.71 -15.43 18.85
N GLU A 217 24.37 -15.61 18.84
CA GLU A 217 23.70 -16.48 19.80
C GLU A 217 23.76 -17.95 19.39
N TYR A 218 23.69 -18.23 18.09
CA TYR A 218 23.65 -19.59 17.54
C TYR A 218 24.80 -19.81 16.55
N PRO A 219 26.08 -19.82 17.01
CA PRO A 219 27.24 -19.88 16.12
C PRO A 219 27.36 -21.18 15.31
N SER A 220 26.65 -22.23 15.72
CA SER A 220 26.62 -23.52 15.02
C SER A 220 25.58 -23.59 13.89
N TRP A 221 24.72 -22.59 13.73
CA TRP A 221 23.71 -22.62 12.69
C TRP A 221 24.30 -22.44 11.29
N SER A 222 23.71 -23.14 10.32
CA SER A 222 24.06 -22.93 8.92
C SER A 222 23.63 -21.53 8.48
N LYS A 223 24.31 -20.99 7.50
CA LYS A 223 24.00 -19.67 6.91
C LYS A 223 22.61 -19.61 6.33
N GLU A 224 22.15 -20.71 5.73
CA GLU A 224 20.78 -20.84 5.23
C GLU A 224 19.77 -20.75 6.37
N HIS A 225 19.99 -21.44 7.47
CA HIS A 225 19.10 -21.39 8.62
C HIS A 225 19.03 -19.98 9.23
N VAL A 226 20.16 -19.29 9.33
CA VAL A 226 20.23 -17.89 9.77
C VAL A 226 19.44 -16.98 8.83
N PHE A 227 19.60 -17.13 7.51
CA PHE A 227 18.88 -16.35 6.51
C PHE A 227 17.36 -16.52 6.64
N GLU A 228 16.86 -17.75 6.71
CA GLU A 228 15.42 -18.02 6.81
C GLU A 228 14.83 -17.51 8.13
N LYS A 229 15.57 -17.60 9.23
CA LYS A 229 15.14 -17.03 10.52
C LYS A 229 15.14 -15.50 10.49
N ALA A 230 16.17 -14.87 9.93
CA ALA A 230 16.24 -13.42 9.77
C ALA A 230 15.11 -12.90 8.88
N ARG A 231 14.81 -13.58 7.77
CA ARG A 231 13.68 -13.29 6.89
C ARG A 231 12.35 -13.32 7.66
N LEU A 232 12.12 -14.38 8.45
CA LEU A 232 10.91 -14.54 9.24
C LEU A 232 10.74 -13.39 10.25
N ILE A 233 11.81 -13.06 10.99
CA ILE A 233 11.81 -11.99 11.98
C ILE A 233 11.58 -10.62 11.33
N ASN A 234 12.25 -10.34 10.22
CA ASN A 234 12.13 -9.07 9.49
C ASN A 234 10.71 -8.89 8.91
N ALA A 235 10.10 -9.95 8.39
CA ALA A 235 8.71 -9.92 7.91
C ALA A 235 7.71 -9.61 9.04
N ALA A 236 7.85 -10.27 10.19
CA ALA A 236 7.01 -10.03 11.36
C ALA A 236 7.20 -8.61 11.93
N LEU A 237 8.43 -8.10 11.93
CA LEU A 237 8.74 -6.72 12.33
C LEU A 237 8.01 -5.70 11.45
N MET A 238 8.04 -5.89 10.12
CA MET A 238 7.31 -5.01 9.20
C MET A 238 5.80 -5.08 9.41
N ALA A 239 5.24 -6.27 9.65
CA ALA A 239 3.81 -6.44 9.95
C ALA A 239 3.42 -5.71 11.25
N LYS A 240 4.26 -5.80 12.29
CA LYS A 240 4.06 -5.06 13.55
C LYS A 240 4.11 -3.56 13.33
N ILE A 241 5.17 -3.03 12.68
CA ILE A 241 5.33 -1.60 12.41
C ILE A 241 4.11 -1.06 11.65
N HIS A 242 3.63 -1.78 10.63
CA HIS A 242 2.44 -1.37 9.91
C HIS A 242 1.21 -1.31 10.81
N THR A 243 1.03 -2.31 11.67
CA THR A 243 -0.15 -2.43 12.55
C THR A 243 -0.17 -1.38 13.65
N VAL A 244 0.94 -1.22 14.40
CA VAL A 244 0.95 -0.42 15.63
C VAL A 244 1.57 0.97 15.48
N GLU A 245 2.18 1.29 14.33
CA GLU A 245 2.80 2.59 14.11
C GLU A 245 2.24 3.31 12.87
N TRP A 246 2.30 2.70 11.68
CA TRP A 246 1.82 3.36 10.46
C TRP A 246 0.30 3.56 10.47
N THR A 247 -0.46 2.52 10.85
CA THR A 247 -1.92 2.61 10.90
C THR A 247 -2.41 3.69 11.88
N PRO A 248 -1.92 3.78 13.13
CA PRO A 248 -2.27 4.89 14.03
C PRO A 248 -1.72 6.25 13.59
N ALA A 249 -0.68 6.31 12.75
CA ALA A 249 -0.20 7.57 12.22
C ALA A 249 -1.18 8.16 11.18
N ILE A 250 -1.63 7.34 10.22
CA ILE A 250 -2.58 7.79 9.19
C ILE A 250 -4.02 7.89 9.71
N LEU A 251 -4.34 7.18 10.78
CA LEU A 251 -5.65 7.20 11.46
C LEU A 251 -5.45 7.72 12.89
N ALA A 252 -5.07 8.99 13.00
CA ALA A 252 -4.62 9.63 14.25
C ALA A 252 -5.79 9.87 15.22
N ASN A 253 -6.43 8.79 15.65
CA ASN A 253 -7.52 8.76 16.62
C ASN A 253 -7.10 7.96 17.86
N PRO A 254 -7.21 8.52 19.10
CA PRO A 254 -6.74 7.86 20.31
C PRO A 254 -7.34 6.47 20.56
N MET A 255 -8.63 6.29 20.25
CA MET A 255 -9.30 4.99 20.43
C MET A 255 -8.73 3.95 19.44
N LEU A 256 -8.44 4.38 18.21
CA LEU A 256 -7.84 3.51 17.21
C LEU A 256 -6.41 3.12 17.58
N GLU A 257 -5.63 4.04 18.12
CA GLU A 257 -4.28 3.75 18.61
C GLU A 257 -4.30 2.66 19.67
N VAL A 258 -5.20 2.76 20.65
CA VAL A 258 -5.43 1.71 21.65
C VAL A 258 -5.85 0.40 21.00
N SER A 259 -6.77 0.45 20.04
CA SER A 259 -7.28 -0.75 19.37
C SER A 259 -6.21 -1.45 18.52
N MET A 260 -5.36 -0.70 17.82
CA MET A 260 -4.26 -1.26 17.02
C MET A 260 -3.16 -1.85 17.91
N ASN A 261 -2.85 -1.20 19.02
CA ASN A 261 -1.97 -1.78 20.02
C ASN A 261 -2.57 -3.07 20.61
N ALA A 262 -3.86 -3.09 20.91
CA ALA A 262 -4.53 -4.29 21.42
C ALA A 262 -4.56 -5.42 20.39
N ASN A 263 -4.66 -5.14 19.10
CA ASN A 263 -4.57 -6.15 18.04
C ASN A 263 -3.24 -6.92 18.07
N TRP A 264 -2.14 -6.24 18.35
CA TRP A 264 -0.82 -6.87 18.43
C TRP A 264 -0.50 -7.36 19.85
N ASN A 265 -0.61 -6.48 20.85
CA ASN A 265 -0.15 -6.71 22.21
C ASN A 265 -1.26 -7.21 23.15
N GLY A 266 -2.54 -7.18 22.74
CA GLY A 266 -3.68 -7.41 23.62
C GLY A 266 -4.01 -6.19 24.48
N LEU A 267 -5.10 -6.28 25.25
CA LEU A 267 -5.52 -5.25 26.20
C LEU A 267 -4.68 -5.25 27.49
N PHE A 268 -4.01 -6.35 27.80
CA PHE A 268 -3.07 -6.41 28.91
C PHE A 268 -1.74 -5.77 28.52
N SER A 269 -1.19 -4.93 29.41
CA SER A 269 0.09 -4.28 29.13
C SER A 269 1.21 -5.30 28.91
N GLU A 270 2.19 -4.96 28.08
CA GLU A 270 3.40 -5.77 27.86
C GLU A 270 4.07 -6.23 29.15
N ARG A 271 4.00 -5.43 30.24
CA ARG A 271 4.54 -5.79 31.56
C ARG A 271 3.82 -7.00 32.15
N ILE A 272 2.50 -7.12 31.98
CA ILE A 272 1.70 -8.24 32.46
C ILE A 272 2.00 -9.47 31.62
N ILE A 273 2.05 -9.31 30.29
CA ILE A 273 2.37 -10.40 29.35
C ILE A 273 3.78 -10.94 29.60
N ASN A 274 4.76 -10.04 29.80
CA ASN A 274 6.14 -10.44 30.09
C ASN A 274 6.31 -11.10 31.47
N ALA A 275 5.46 -10.74 32.44
CA ALA A 275 5.52 -11.32 33.78
C ALA A 275 4.78 -12.66 33.92
N LEU A 276 3.67 -12.84 33.25
CA LEU A 276 2.77 -14.01 33.43
C LEU A 276 2.73 -14.94 32.21
N GLY A 277 3.30 -14.53 31.07
CA GLY A 277 3.07 -15.17 29.78
C GLY A 277 1.65 -14.92 29.26
N ARG A 278 1.37 -15.36 28.03
CA ARG A 278 0.02 -15.32 27.47
C ARG A 278 -0.79 -16.50 28.00
N ILE A 279 -1.80 -16.23 28.81
CA ILE A 279 -2.66 -17.23 29.44
C ILE A 279 -3.98 -17.33 28.70
N GLY A 280 -4.02 -18.10 27.62
CA GLY A 280 -5.25 -18.38 26.86
C GLY A 280 -5.25 -17.84 25.44
N PHE A 281 -6.28 -18.23 24.66
CA PHE A 281 -6.37 -17.98 23.21
C PHE A 281 -7.27 -16.80 22.84
N ASN A 282 -7.72 -15.99 23.79
CA ASN A 282 -8.59 -14.86 23.51
C ASN A 282 -7.76 -13.66 23.03
N GLU A 283 -7.81 -13.41 21.71
CA GLU A 283 -7.07 -12.36 21.03
C GLU A 283 -7.38 -10.93 21.52
N ALA A 284 -8.58 -10.68 22.01
CA ALA A 284 -8.93 -9.37 22.55
C ALA A 284 -8.10 -9.01 23.79
N PHE A 285 -7.76 -9.99 24.62
CA PHE A 285 -6.97 -9.77 25.82
C PHE A 285 -5.47 -9.93 25.59
N TRP A 286 -5.07 -10.84 24.69
CA TRP A 286 -3.68 -11.26 24.53
C TRP A 286 -3.05 -10.86 23.20
N GLY A 287 -3.83 -10.30 22.28
CA GLY A 287 -3.42 -9.95 20.93
C GLY A 287 -3.45 -11.13 19.95
N ILE A 288 -3.20 -10.83 18.68
CA ILE A 288 -3.14 -11.82 17.59
C ILE A 288 -1.93 -12.74 17.71
N PRO A 289 -0.69 -12.26 17.98
CA PRO A 289 0.46 -13.15 18.18
C PRO A 289 0.21 -14.21 19.23
N GLU A 290 0.67 -15.45 18.98
CA GLU A 290 0.47 -16.66 19.78
C GLU A 290 -1.00 -17.14 19.91
N SER A 291 -1.96 -16.48 19.27
CA SER A 291 -3.35 -16.93 19.24
C SER A 291 -3.57 -17.99 18.15
N GLY A 292 -4.65 -18.77 18.25
CA GLY A 292 -4.98 -19.76 17.20
C GLY A 292 -5.29 -19.10 15.85
N ILE A 293 -4.92 -19.77 14.76
CA ILE A 293 -5.26 -19.33 13.40
C ILE A 293 -6.78 -19.27 13.22
N ASN A 294 -7.28 -18.24 12.53
CA ASN A 294 -8.69 -18.16 12.15
C ASN A 294 -8.82 -17.58 10.74
N HIS A 295 -9.38 -18.37 9.84
CA HIS A 295 -9.67 -17.97 8.45
C HIS A 295 -11.06 -17.35 8.26
N HIS A 296 -11.80 -17.12 9.36
CA HIS A 296 -13.12 -16.49 9.33
C HIS A 296 -14.11 -17.18 8.37
N ALA A 297 -14.11 -18.51 8.41
CA ALA A 297 -14.96 -19.41 7.60
C ALA A 297 -14.74 -19.36 6.08
N ALA A 298 -13.66 -18.74 5.60
CA ALA A 298 -13.31 -18.72 4.19
C ALA A 298 -11.78 -18.85 4.02
N PRO A 299 -11.29 -19.48 2.92
CA PRO A 299 -9.88 -19.44 2.59
C PRO A 299 -9.36 -18.01 2.54
N TYR A 300 -8.13 -17.78 3.05
CA TYR A 300 -7.57 -16.46 3.01
C TYR A 300 -7.08 -16.11 1.60
N ALA A 301 -7.53 -14.98 1.10
CA ALA A 301 -7.01 -14.32 -0.10
C ALA A 301 -7.19 -12.81 0.07
N LEU A 302 -6.30 -12.00 -0.47
CA LEU A 302 -6.54 -10.57 -0.64
C LEU A 302 -7.69 -10.36 -1.63
N THR A 303 -8.47 -9.33 -1.39
CA THR A 303 -9.69 -9.06 -2.16
C THR A 303 -9.49 -7.91 -3.14
N GLU A 304 -10.25 -7.89 -4.22
CA GLU A 304 -10.24 -6.77 -5.17
C GLU A 304 -10.67 -5.46 -4.49
N GLU A 305 -11.61 -5.53 -3.55
CA GLU A 305 -12.04 -4.35 -2.77
C GLU A 305 -10.92 -3.81 -1.88
N PHE A 306 -10.06 -4.69 -1.35
CA PHE A 306 -8.87 -4.27 -0.62
C PHE A 306 -7.89 -3.51 -1.52
N VAL A 307 -7.65 -4.02 -2.73
CA VAL A 307 -6.81 -3.32 -3.73
C VAL A 307 -7.40 -1.95 -4.07
N ALA A 308 -8.73 -1.87 -4.27
CA ALA A 308 -9.40 -0.61 -4.61
C ALA A 308 -9.24 0.47 -3.53
N VAL A 309 -9.39 0.12 -2.24
CA VAL A 309 -9.29 1.10 -1.14
C VAL A 309 -7.84 1.52 -0.84
N TYR A 310 -6.83 0.80 -1.35
CA TYR A 310 -5.42 1.18 -1.22
C TYR A 310 -4.91 2.10 -2.33
N ARG A 311 -5.78 2.66 -3.16
CA ARG A 311 -5.42 3.68 -4.17
C ARG A 311 -5.12 5.03 -3.53
N MET A 312 -3.95 5.11 -2.89
CA MET A 312 -3.54 6.25 -2.08
C MET A 312 -2.54 7.18 -2.81
N HIS A 313 -2.59 7.23 -4.14
CA HIS A 313 -1.66 8.01 -4.95
C HIS A 313 -1.61 9.50 -4.59
N SER A 314 -2.70 10.07 -4.05
CA SER A 314 -2.72 11.46 -3.57
C SER A 314 -1.77 11.74 -2.41
N LEU A 315 -1.27 10.71 -1.70
CA LEU A 315 -0.20 10.87 -0.71
C LEU A 315 1.13 11.33 -1.33
N MET A 316 1.36 11.07 -2.64
CA MET A 316 2.58 11.52 -3.30
C MET A 316 2.57 13.03 -3.46
N PRO A 317 3.62 13.75 -3.00
CA PRO A 317 3.70 15.20 -3.19
C PRO A 317 4.05 15.54 -4.64
N GLU A 318 3.81 16.77 -5.05
CA GLU A 318 4.21 17.27 -6.36
C GLU A 318 5.73 17.40 -6.49
N THR A 319 6.36 17.80 -5.39
CA THR A 319 7.82 17.97 -5.29
C THR A 319 8.35 17.35 -4.01
N ILE A 320 9.60 16.91 -4.05
CA ILE A 320 10.38 16.50 -2.88
C ILE A 320 11.57 17.43 -2.76
N THR A 321 11.79 17.99 -1.58
CA THR A 321 12.95 18.81 -1.28
C THR A 321 13.97 17.99 -0.50
N LEU A 322 15.12 17.69 -1.10
CA LEU A 322 16.22 17.02 -0.42
C LEU A 322 17.16 18.06 0.20
N LYS A 323 17.47 17.87 1.49
CA LYS A 323 18.35 18.75 2.27
C LYS A 323 19.55 17.96 2.77
N ARG A 324 20.75 18.50 2.61
CA ARG A 324 21.94 17.96 3.26
C ARG A 324 22.05 18.45 4.68
N ARG A 325 22.17 17.53 5.64
CA ARG A 325 22.32 17.87 7.05
C ARG A 325 23.64 18.58 7.34
N SER A 326 24.71 18.25 6.60
CA SER A 326 26.03 18.89 6.75
C SER A 326 26.10 20.33 6.23
N ALA A 327 25.11 20.76 5.42
CA ALA A 327 25.09 22.10 4.82
C ALA A 327 23.64 22.56 4.60
N PRO A 328 22.85 22.73 5.67
CA PRO A 328 21.40 22.95 5.58
C PRO A 328 21.02 24.19 4.77
N ASP A 329 21.86 25.22 4.75
CA ASP A 329 21.58 26.49 4.10
C ASP A 329 22.03 26.57 2.63
N LYS A 330 22.87 25.63 2.16
CA LYS A 330 23.56 25.76 0.88
C LYS A 330 23.23 24.71 -0.17
N GLN A 331 22.57 23.60 0.20
CA GLN A 331 22.33 22.49 -0.72
C GLN A 331 20.95 21.88 -0.52
N GLN A 332 19.96 22.67 -0.86
CA GLN A 332 18.59 22.22 -0.98
C GLN A 332 18.30 21.96 -2.47
N VAL A 333 17.84 20.76 -2.79
CA VAL A 333 17.41 20.39 -4.14
C VAL A 333 15.92 20.11 -4.09
N CYS A 334 15.14 20.89 -4.85
CA CYS A 334 13.73 20.65 -5.03
C CYS A 334 13.56 19.84 -6.32
N LEU A 335 13.05 18.63 -6.21
CA LEU A 335 12.87 17.71 -7.33
C LEU A 335 11.40 17.63 -7.67
N MET A 336 11.06 17.92 -8.91
CA MET A 336 9.76 17.55 -9.47
C MET A 336 9.71 16.03 -9.65
N GLN A 337 8.57 15.42 -9.43
CA GLN A 337 8.43 13.97 -9.58
C GLN A 337 8.64 13.49 -11.03
N THR A 338 8.45 14.38 -12.00
CA THR A 338 8.67 14.12 -13.43
C THR A 338 10.11 14.29 -13.89
N ASP A 339 10.94 14.93 -13.06
CA ASP A 339 12.34 15.14 -13.43
C ASP A 339 13.17 13.87 -13.18
N GLN A 340 14.23 13.72 -13.97
CA GLN A 340 15.04 12.51 -14.16
C GLN A 340 15.61 11.89 -12.87
N GLY A 341 15.47 12.55 -11.74
CA GLY A 341 16.14 12.17 -10.52
C GLY A 341 15.30 11.40 -9.48
N VAL A 342 13.97 11.34 -9.59
CA VAL A 342 13.12 10.80 -8.52
C VAL A 342 12.47 9.48 -8.91
N VAL A 343 12.08 9.34 -10.17
CA VAL A 343 11.36 8.17 -10.70
C VAL A 343 12.31 7.29 -11.52
N GLY A 344 12.21 5.99 -11.31
CA GLY A 344 13.06 4.99 -11.95
C GLY A 344 14.34 4.68 -11.17
N GLN A 345 14.99 3.59 -11.55
CA GLN A 345 16.23 3.14 -10.88
C GLN A 345 17.41 4.05 -11.14
N GLU A 346 17.60 4.48 -12.39
CA GLU A 346 18.70 5.36 -12.79
C GLU A 346 18.63 6.71 -12.07
N GLY A 347 17.44 7.27 -11.94
CA GLY A 347 17.24 8.50 -11.19
C GLY A 347 17.55 8.35 -9.69
N SER A 348 17.15 7.24 -9.10
CA SER A 348 17.50 6.94 -7.71
C SER A 348 19.00 6.78 -7.50
N LEU A 349 19.72 6.15 -8.43
CA LEU A 349 21.18 6.01 -8.35
C LEU A 349 21.90 7.36 -8.37
N TRP A 350 21.48 8.28 -9.24
CA TRP A 350 22.06 9.63 -9.27
C TRP A 350 21.87 10.36 -7.93
N LEU A 351 20.69 10.22 -7.31
CA LEU A 351 20.44 10.82 -6.00
C LEU A 351 21.32 10.25 -4.90
N TRP A 352 21.56 8.93 -4.91
CA TRP A 352 22.46 8.27 -3.94
C TRP A 352 23.94 8.65 -4.10
N GLN A 353 24.35 9.12 -5.27
CA GLN A 353 25.67 9.72 -5.46
C GLN A 353 25.78 11.13 -4.86
N SER A 354 24.64 11.82 -4.71
CA SER A 354 24.59 13.22 -4.30
C SER A 354 24.17 13.42 -2.85
N PHE A 355 23.39 12.49 -2.28
CA PHE A 355 22.84 12.58 -0.92
C PHE A 355 23.08 11.28 -0.16
N SER A 356 23.39 11.38 1.13
CA SER A 356 23.47 10.21 2.01
C SER A 356 22.07 9.68 2.35
N HIS A 357 21.97 8.43 2.81
CA HIS A 357 20.73 7.88 3.34
C HIS A 357 20.18 8.71 4.50
N GLU A 358 21.04 9.26 5.35
CA GLU A 358 20.64 10.14 6.44
C GLU A 358 20.00 11.44 5.93
N ASP A 359 20.54 12.04 4.86
CA ASP A 359 19.99 13.25 4.24
C ASP A 359 18.60 13.00 3.68
N VAL A 360 18.41 11.86 2.99
CA VAL A 360 17.12 11.47 2.41
C VAL A 360 16.11 11.14 3.50
N LEU A 361 16.47 10.33 4.50
CA LEU A 361 15.62 10.02 5.66
C LEU A 361 15.19 11.28 6.39
N TYR A 362 16.12 12.17 6.68
CA TYR A 362 15.84 13.46 7.30
C TYR A 362 14.85 14.27 6.46
N SER A 363 15.11 14.38 5.16
CA SER A 363 14.27 15.13 4.23
C SER A 363 12.85 14.57 4.18
N PHE A 364 12.69 13.27 4.20
CA PHE A 364 11.39 12.59 4.23
C PHE A 364 10.70 12.77 5.59
N GLY A 365 11.45 12.76 6.69
CA GLY A 365 10.91 12.92 8.04
C GLY A 365 10.33 14.31 8.31
N ILE A 366 10.85 15.37 7.67
CA ILE A 366 10.44 16.76 7.90
C ILE A 366 9.44 17.30 6.86
N GLN A 367 9.07 16.53 5.84
CA GLN A 367 8.12 16.94 4.79
C GLN A 367 6.81 16.18 4.91
N ASN A 368 5.71 16.86 4.60
CA ASN A 368 4.39 16.26 4.63
C ASN A 368 4.00 15.68 3.26
N PRO A 369 3.32 14.55 3.20
CA PRO A 369 2.72 14.01 1.98
C PRO A 369 1.46 14.79 1.60
N GLY A 370 0.90 14.49 0.42
CA GLY A 370 -0.40 14.98 0.01
C GLY A 370 -1.54 14.41 0.85
N ALA A 371 -2.65 15.11 0.97
CA ALA A 371 -3.86 14.62 1.62
C ALA A 371 -4.69 13.76 0.64
N LEU A 372 -5.35 12.71 1.17
CA LEU A 372 -6.30 11.88 0.41
C LEU A 372 -7.65 12.59 0.28
N THR A 373 -7.81 13.44 -0.72
CA THR A 373 -9.02 14.23 -0.97
C THR A 373 -9.17 14.52 -2.46
N LEU A 374 -10.36 14.95 -2.88
CA LEU A 374 -10.58 15.42 -4.24
C LEU A 374 -9.61 16.55 -4.60
N ASN A 375 -9.33 16.65 -5.89
CA ASN A 375 -8.43 17.67 -6.48
C ASN A 375 -7.04 17.70 -5.84
N ASN A 376 -6.52 16.53 -5.51
CA ASN A 376 -5.19 16.40 -4.93
C ASN A 376 -4.35 15.26 -5.52
N TYR A 377 -4.75 14.68 -6.64
CA TYR A 377 -3.99 13.65 -7.35
C TYR A 377 -2.76 14.28 -8.02
N PRO A 378 -1.54 13.72 -7.89
CA PRO A 378 -0.31 14.33 -8.42
C PRO A 378 -0.35 14.54 -9.94
N SER A 379 0.07 15.72 -10.40
CA SER A 379 0.03 16.07 -11.82
C SER A 379 0.93 15.15 -12.65
N PHE A 380 2.11 14.81 -12.15
CA PHE A 380 3.05 13.92 -12.84
C PHE A 380 2.50 12.49 -13.02
N LEU A 381 1.68 11.97 -12.11
CA LEU A 381 1.04 10.65 -12.24
C LEU A 381 -0.14 10.68 -13.23
N ARG A 382 -0.73 11.83 -13.47
CA ARG A 382 -1.76 12.02 -14.48
C ARG A 382 -1.18 12.21 -15.90
N ARG A 383 0.13 12.37 -16.01
CA ARG A 383 0.86 12.53 -17.27
C ARG A 383 2.20 11.80 -17.21
N PHE A 384 2.14 10.56 -16.75
CA PHE A 384 3.32 9.73 -16.52
C PHE A 384 3.78 9.07 -17.82
N SER A 385 5.05 9.27 -18.19
CA SER A 385 5.68 8.56 -19.31
C SER A 385 6.48 7.39 -18.76
N LYS A 386 6.16 6.17 -19.23
CA LYS A 386 6.94 4.98 -18.87
C LYS A 386 8.36 5.08 -19.45
N PRO A 387 9.41 5.01 -18.63
CA PRO A 387 10.79 5.15 -19.12
C PRO A 387 11.17 4.15 -20.23
N GLN A 388 10.69 2.89 -20.09
CA GLN A 388 11.06 1.81 -21.01
C GLN A 388 10.40 1.88 -22.39
N THR A 389 9.19 2.44 -22.47
CA THR A 389 8.37 2.42 -23.71
C THR A 389 8.00 3.80 -24.23
N GLY A 390 8.15 4.84 -23.42
CA GLY A 390 7.62 6.18 -23.73
C GLY A 390 6.09 6.26 -23.71
N GLU A 391 5.39 5.19 -23.30
CA GLU A 391 3.93 5.15 -23.22
C GLU A 391 3.46 6.17 -22.19
N LEU A 392 2.60 7.10 -22.63
CA LEU A 392 2.02 8.11 -21.74
C LEU A 392 0.78 7.54 -21.05
N LEU A 393 0.68 7.72 -19.73
CA LEU A 393 -0.39 7.22 -18.88
C LEU A 393 -1.00 8.34 -18.03
N ASP A 394 -2.32 8.26 -17.80
CA ASP A 394 -2.99 8.94 -16.69
C ASP A 394 -3.40 7.90 -15.66
N LEU A 395 -2.63 7.80 -14.57
CA LEU A 395 -2.90 6.80 -13.53
C LEU A 395 -4.21 7.07 -12.79
N ALA A 396 -4.69 8.33 -12.71
CA ALA A 396 -5.98 8.62 -12.11
C ALA A 396 -7.15 8.08 -12.97
N THR A 397 -7.06 8.24 -14.30
CA THR A 397 -7.99 7.61 -15.24
C THR A 397 -7.94 6.08 -15.13
N ILE A 398 -6.74 5.51 -15.03
CA ILE A 398 -6.53 4.06 -14.91
C ILE A 398 -7.10 3.54 -13.59
N ASP A 399 -6.93 4.22 -12.47
CA ASP A 399 -7.46 3.81 -11.18
C ASP A 399 -8.99 3.66 -11.21
N ILE A 400 -9.69 4.66 -11.78
CA ILE A 400 -11.14 4.62 -11.97
C ILE A 400 -11.53 3.44 -12.88
N LEU A 401 -10.83 3.33 -14.01
CA LEU A 401 -11.13 2.29 -15.00
C LEU A 401 -10.93 0.89 -14.44
N ARG A 402 -9.87 0.68 -13.63
CA ARG A 402 -9.58 -0.61 -12.99
C ARG A 402 -10.64 -1.04 -11.99
N ASP A 403 -11.17 -0.13 -11.19
CA ASP A 403 -12.25 -0.44 -10.28
C ASP A 403 -13.48 -0.92 -11.07
N ARG A 404 -13.83 -0.23 -12.14
CA ARG A 404 -14.95 -0.61 -13.03
C ARG A 404 -14.70 -1.93 -13.76
N GLU A 405 -13.50 -2.13 -14.32
CA GLU A 405 -13.10 -3.37 -15.00
C GLU A 405 -13.18 -4.59 -14.07
N ARG A 406 -12.73 -4.41 -12.82
CA ARG A 406 -12.69 -5.49 -11.82
C ARG A 406 -13.98 -5.63 -11.04
N GLN A 407 -15.05 -5.02 -11.52
CA GLN A 407 -16.39 -5.14 -10.97
C GLN A 407 -16.47 -4.71 -9.50
N ILE A 408 -15.69 -3.68 -9.10
CA ILE A 408 -15.84 -3.05 -7.80
C ILE A 408 -17.17 -2.30 -7.79
N PRO A 409 -18.03 -2.50 -6.78
CA PRO A 409 -19.28 -1.77 -6.68
C PRO A 409 -19.07 -0.27 -6.66
N ARG A 410 -19.96 0.49 -7.31
CA ARG A 410 -20.01 1.95 -7.19
C ARG A 410 -20.20 2.36 -5.74
N TYR A 411 -19.85 3.60 -5.40
CA TYR A 411 -19.77 4.10 -4.03
C TYR A 411 -21.02 3.79 -3.17
N ASN A 412 -22.22 4.11 -3.66
CA ASN A 412 -23.46 3.85 -2.91
C ASN A 412 -23.73 2.37 -2.67
N ARG A 413 -23.55 1.54 -3.71
CA ARG A 413 -23.69 0.10 -3.57
C ARG A 413 -22.65 -0.46 -2.60
N PHE A 414 -21.40 -0.02 -2.69
CA PHE A 414 -20.32 -0.41 -1.79
C PHE A 414 -20.65 -0.11 -0.32
N ARG A 415 -21.19 1.10 -0.04
CA ARG A 415 -21.63 1.48 1.31
C ARG A 415 -22.79 0.61 1.80
N SER A 416 -23.76 0.33 0.93
CA SER A 416 -24.90 -0.53 1.27
C SER A 416 -24.44 -1.92 1.70
N GLU A 417 -23.48 -2.53 0.99
CA GLU A 417 -22.93 -3.83 1.36
C GLU A 417 -22.16 -3.80 2.70
N LEU A 418 -21.57 -2.66 3.03
CA LEU A 418 -20.96 -2.42 4.34
C LEU A 418 -21.98 -2.03 5.43
N ARG A 419 -23.28 -2.06 5.14
CA ARG A 419 -24.38 -1.61 6.03
C ARG A 419 -24.22 -0.16 6.46
N MET A 420 -23.63 0.65 5.61
CA MET A 420 -23.54 2.10 5.78
C MET A 420 -24.70 2.77 5.03
N LYS A 421 -25.13 3.93 5.51
CA LYS A 421 -26.19 4.70 4.83
C LYS A 421 -25.68 5.18 3.46
N PRO A 422 -26.34 4.83 2.33
CA PRO A 422 -26.08 5.44 1.03
C PRO A 422 -26.39 6.94 1.07
N ILE A 423 -25.74 7.73 0.20
CA ILE A 423 -26.10 9.13 -0.02
C ILE A 423 -27.32 9.23 -0.93
N ALA A 424 -28.14 10.25 -0.71
CA ALA A 424 -29.30 10.56 -1.55
C ALA A 424 -29.03 11.69 -2.55
N SER A 425 -28.03 12.52 -2.29
CA SER A 425 -27.63 13.65 -3.15
C SER A 425 -26.14 13.90 -3.06
N PHE A 426 -25.55 14.43 -4.12
CA PHE A 426 -24.16 14.89 -4.12
C PHE A 426 -23.92 16.06 -3.15
N ASP A 427 -24.95 16.78 -2.76
CA ASP A 427 -24.83 17.86 -1.78
C ASP A 427 -24.46 17.38 -0.36
N GLU A 428 -24.62 16.07 -0.07
CA GLU A 428 -24.12 15.47 1.18
C GLU A 428 -22.59 15.51 1.32
N PHE A 429 -21.85 15.74 0.22
CA PHE A 429 -20.40 15.93 0.24
C PHE A 429 -19.97 17.39 0.45
N ASN A 430 -20.89 18.34 0.48
CA ASN A 430 -20.56 19.74 0.72
C ASN A 430 -20.05 19.93 2.16
N SER A 431 -18.99 20.67 2.30
CA SER A 431 -18.41 21.05 3.60
C SER A 431 -18.14 22.55 3.65
N LYS A 432 -17.74 23.07 4.81
CA LYS A 432 -17.32 24.46 4.93
C LYS A 432 -16.08 24.79 4.08
N GLU A 433 -15.18 23.82 3.98
CA GLU A 433 -13.93 23.94 3.23
C GLU A 433 -14.12 23.70 1.72
N SER A 434 -15.19 23.02 1.32
CA SER A 434 -15.49 22.67 -0.06
C SER A 434 -17.02 22.69 -0.29
N PRO A 435 -17.63 23.88 -0.33
CA PRO A 435 -19.09 24.03 -0.41
C PRO A 435 -19.68 23.69 -1.79
N ASP A 436 -18.85 23.59 -2.80
CA ASP A 436 -19.20 23.33 -4.21
C ASP A 436 -19.00 21.87 -4.65
N THR A 437 -18.63 20.98 -3.73
CA THR A 437 -18.32 19.57 -4.07
C THR A 437 -19.50 18.90 -4.78
N GLY A 438 -20.72 19.07 -4.26
CA GLY A 438 -21.93 18.48 -4.86
C GLY A 438 -22.20 18.98 -6.28
N SER A 439 -22.02 20.27 -6.55
CA SER A 439 -22.21 20.82 -7.90
C SER A 439 -21.18 20.30 -8.89
N ARG A 440 -19.93 20.14 -8.47
CA ARG A 440 -18.84 19.58 -9.31
C ARG A 440 -19.05 18.09 -9.59
N LEU A 441 -19.52 17.32 -8.62
CA LEU A 441 -19.91 15.92 -8.84
C LEU A 441 -21.07 15.83 -9.83
N ARG A 442 -22.08 16.69 -9.68
CA ARG A 442 -23.26 16.77 -10.56
C ARG A 442 -22.87 17.12 -12.00
N GLU A 443 -21.88 17.99 -12.18
CA GLU A 443 -21.33 18.32 -13.52
C GLU A 443 -20.76 17.10 -14.25
N VAL A 444 -20.17 16.15 -13.52
CA VAL A 444 -19.49 14.98 -14.10
C VAL A 444 -20.42 13.78 -14.19
N TYR A 445 -21.19 13.49 -13.14
CA TYR A 445 -22.04 12.29 -13.07
C TYR A 445 -23.46 12.56 -13.57
N GLY A 446 -23.90 13.83 -13.55
CA GLY A 446 -25.21 14.27 -14.07
C GLY A 446 -26.35 14.02 -13.12
N THR A 447 -27.57 14.29 -13.64
CA THR A 447 -28.86 14.11 -12.98
C THR A 447 -29.76 13.22 -13.83
N HIS A 448 -30.77 12.63 -13.17
CA HIS A 448 -31.88 11.98 -13.85
C HIS A 448 -32.86 13.01 -14.46
N PRO A 449 -33.78 12.60 -15.35
CA PRO A 449 -34.76 13.51 -15.95
C PRO A 449 -35.67 14.22 -14.94
N ASP A 450 -35.83 13.65 -13.75
CA ASP A 450 -36.60 14.23 -12.64
C ASP A 450 -35.80 15.23 -11.79
N GLY A 451 -34.51 15.45 -12.14
CA GLY A 451 -33.61 16.37 -11.45
C GLY A 451 -32.86 15.75 -10.27
N THR A 452 -33.09 14.49 -9.92
CA THR A 452 -32.33 13.80 -8.86
C THR A 452 -30.91 13.45 -9.33
N ASP A 453 -29.95 13.45 -8.40
CA ASP A 453 -28.54 13.15 -8.69
C ASP A 453 -28.34 11.68 -9.05
N LYS A 454 -27.46 11.40 -10.02
CA LYS A 454 -27.05 10.03 -10.38
C LYS A 454 -26.02 9.49 -9.39
N VAL A 455 -26.40 9.44 -8.11
CA VAL A 455 -25.50 8.99 -7.03
C VAL A 455 -25.07 7.54 -7.17
N GLU A 456 -25.84 6.72 -7.87
CA GLU A 456 -25.52 5.31 -8.12
C GLU A 456 -24.39 5.11 -9.16
N ASP A 457 -24.08 6.14 -9.95
CA ASP A 457 -22.98 6.10 -10.91
C ASP A 457 -21.65 6.60 -10.32
N LEU A 458 -21.64 7.08 -9.07
CA LEU A 458 -20.46 7.62 -8.40
C LEU A 458 -19.41 6.55 -8.19
N ASP A 459 -18.21 6.73 -8.74
CA ASP A 459 -17.09 5.81 -8.56
C ASP A 459 -16.65 5.72 -7.10
N LEU A 460 -16.22 4.52 -6.67
CA LEU A 460 -15.76 4.28 -5.31
C LEU A 460 -14.62 5.23 -4.92
N LEU A 461 -13.59 5.33 -5.77
CA LEU A 461 -12.43 6.21 -5.53
C LEU A 461 -12.87 7.67 -5.32
N VAL A 462 -13.76 8.18 -6.19
CA VAL A 462 -14.23 9.56 -6.11
C VAL A 462 -15.05 9.79 -4.84
N GLY A 463 -15.99 8.89 -4.54
CA GLY A 463 -16.83 8.98 -3.35
C GLY A 463 -16.01 8.93 -2.05
N THR A 464 -15.02 8.05 -1.96
CA THR A 464 -14.15 7.93 -0.77
C THR A 464 -13.23 9.14 -0.59
N LEU A 465 -12.80 9.80 -1.66
CA LEU A 465 -12.02 11.04 -1.61
C LEU A 465 -12.88 12.28 -1.30
N ALA A 466 -14.18 12.24 -1.65
CA ALA A 466 -15.14 13.30 -1.36
C ALA A 466 -15.72 13.22 0.05
N GLU A 467 -15.79 12.02 0.62
CA GLU A 467 -16.40 11.75 1.92
C GLU A 467 -15.71 12.51 3.05
N ALA A 468 -16.51 13.11 3.94
CA ALA A 468 -16.01 13.70 5.17
C ALA A 468 -15.32 12.63 6.03
N LYS A 469 -14.11 12.91 6.47
CA LYS A 469 -13.31 11.96 7.24
C LYS A 469 -13.68 12.02 8.72
N PRO A 470 -13.68 10.88 9.44
CA PRO A 470 -13.72 10.90 10.89
C PRO A 470 -12.55 11.71 11.46
N GLU A 471 -12.73 12.25 12.67
CA GLU A 471 -11.70 13.05 13.34
C GLU A 471 -10.38 12.25 13.47
N GLY A 472 -9.29 12.85 13.03
CA GLY A 472 -7.96 12.26 13.02
C GLY A 472 -7.68 11.28 11.88
N PHE A 473 -8.69 10.91 11.06
CA PHE A 473 -8.47 9.96 9.97
C PHE A 473 -7.87 10.63 8.73
N GLY A 474 -6.88 9.98 8.14
CA GLY A 474 -6.30 10.38 6.85
C GLY A 474 -7.16 10.02 5.64
N PHE A 475 -8.10 9.05 5.78
CA PHE A 475 -9.03 8.61 4.74
C PHE A 475 -10.45 8.37 5.30
N SER A 476 -11.41 8.10 4.42
CA SER A 476 -12.84 8.02 4.74
C SER A 476 -13.22 6.79 5.59
N ASP A 477 -14.40 6.84 6.26
CA ASP A 477 -14.96 5.68 6.98
C ASP A 477 -15.28 4.51 6.02
N THR A 478 -15.71 4.79 4.80
CA THR A 478 -15.97 3.76 3.77
C THR A 478 -14.68 3.00 3.44
N THR A 479 -13.56 3.70 3.23
CA THR A 479 -12.23 3.09 3.05
C THR A 479 -11.81 2.29 4.28
N PHE A 480 -12.00 2.86 5.47
CA PHE A 480 -11.57 2.27 6.73
C PHE A 480 -12.19 0.88 6.98
N ARG A 481 -13.45 0.66 6.60
CA ARG A 481 -14.14 -0.60 6.85
C ARG A 481 -13.46 -1.80 6.21
N ILE A 482 -13.08 -1.67 4.93
CA ILE A 482 -12.34 -2.75 4.23
C ILE A 482 -10.90 -2.80 4.70
N PHE A 483 -10.26 -1.64 4.89
CA PHE A 483 -8.90 -1.54 5.38
C PHE A 483 -8.70 -2.34 6.66
N ILE A 484 -9.47 -2.04 7.72
CA ILE A 484 -9.28 -2.67 9.03
C ILE A 484 -9.68 -4.15 9.03
N LEU A 485 -10.77 -4.50 8.31
CA LEU A 485 -11.21 -5.88 8.16
C LEU A 485 -10.12 -6.76 7.56
N MET A 486 -9.57 -6.34 6.44
CA MET A 486 -8.60 -7.15 5.70
C MET A 486 -7.21 -7.14 6.36
N ALA A 487 -6.78 -6.02 6.95
CA ALA A 487 -5.52 -5.95 7.66
C ALA A 487 -5.51 -6.89 8.88
N SER A 488 -6.55 -6.85 9.71
CA SER A 488 -6.68 -7.73 10.89
C SER A 488 -6.83 -9.20 10.48
N ARG A 489 -7.67 -9.46 9.44
CA ARG A 489 -7.85 -10.83 8.93
C ARG A 489 -6.56 -11.42 8.41
N ARG A 490 -5.73 -10.64 7.72
CA ARG A 490 -4.45 -11.07 7.18
C ARG A 490 -3.50 -11.54 8.28
N LEU A 491 -3.39 -10.78 9.37
CA LEU A 491 -2.58 -11.17 10.54
C LEU A 491 -3.13 -12.44 11.21
N LYS A 492 -4.45 -12.49 11.42
CA LYS A 492 -5.10 -13.59 12.14
C LYS A 492 -5.16 -14.90 11.35
N SER A 493 -5.12 -14.83 10.03
CA SER A 493 -5.10 -16.00 9.14
C SER A 493 -3.69 -16.55 8.93
N ASP A 494 -2.65 -15.75 9.16
CA ASP A 494 -1.26 -16.16 8.97
C ASP A 494 -0.74 -16.88 10.24
N ARG A 495 -0.32 -18.13 10.06
CA ARG A 495 0.21 -18.92 11.16
C ARG A 495 1.45 -18.32 11.81
N PHE A 496 2.31 -17.66 11.04
CA PHE A 496 3.56 -17.08 11.55
C PHE A 496 3.34 -15.80 12.33
N THR A 497 2.27 -15.06 12.09
CA THR A 497 1.89 -13.91 12.90
C THR A 497 0.93 -14.28 14.04
N ALA A 498 0.29 -15.47 13.98
CA ALA A 498 -0.61 -15.98 14.99
C ALA A 498 0.03 -17.14 15.77
N GLN A 499 -0.35 -18.39 15.46
CA GLN A 499 -0.02 -19.60 16.23
C GLN A 499 1.48 -19.86 16.40
N ASP A 500 2.29 -19.59 15.38
CA ASP A 500 3.72 -19.90 15.36
C ASP A 500 4.60 -18.71 15.79
N PHE A 501 4.00 -17.61 16.26
CA PHE A 501 4.77 -16.50 16.82
C PHE A 501 5.30 -16.88 18.23
N THR A 502 6.16 -17.87 18.28
CA THR A 502 6.70 -18.46 19.52
C THR A 502 8.22 -18.51 19.48
N ALA A 503 8.84 -18.66 20.66
CA ALA A 503 10.29 -18.78 20.76
C ALA A 503 10.85 -20.04 20.07
N ASP A 504 10.08 -21.09 19.91
CA ASP A 504 10.49 -22.30 19.19
C ASP A 504 10.63 -22.04 17.68
N VAL A 505 9.78 -21.19 17.12
CA VAL A 505 9.79 -20.85 15.68
C VAL A 505 10.68 -19.64 15.41
N PHE A 506 10.52 -18.55 16.18
CA PHE A 506 11.22 -17.28 15.95
C PHE A 506 12.55 -17.15 16.70
N THR A 507 12.84 -18.06 17.64
CA THR A 507 13.83 -17.91 18.70
C THR A 507 13.45 -16.86 19.75
N ARG A 508 14.06 -16.90 20.93
CA ARG A 508 13.83 -15.87 21.96
C ARG A 508 14.31 -14.49 21.48
N ILE A 509 15.49 -14.44 20.86
CA ILE A 509 16.03 -13.20 20.27
C ILE A 509 15.07 -12.63 19.22
N GLY A 510 14.51 -13.47 18.36
CA GLY A 510 13.58 -13.01 17.31
C GLY A 510 12.29 -12.43 17.88
N ILE A 511 11.69 -13.08 18.88
CA ILE A 511 10.52 -12.55 19.58
C ILE A 511 10.84 -11.19 20.24
N ASP A 512 11.95 -11.14 20.99
CA ASP A 512 12.37 -9.91 21.65
C ASP A 512 12.70 -8.81 20.65
N TRP A 513 13.29 -9.17 19.48
CA TRP A 513 13.56 -8.22 18.40
C TRP A 513 12.28 -7.60 17.85
N VAL A 514 11.29 -8.42 17.50
CA VAL A 514 10.01 -7.93 16.98
C VAL A 514 9.28 -7.09 18.02
N ASN A 515 9.16 -7.59 19.25
CA ASN A 515 8.37 -6.92 20.30
C ASN A 515 8.97 -5.56 20.71
N ASN A 516 10.29 -5.47 20.80
CA ASN A 516 10.97 -4.28 21.34
C ASN A 516 11.50 -3.30 20.28
N THR A 517 11.34 -3.59 18.97
CA THR A 517 11.82 -2.71 17.90
C THR A 517 10.66 -1.91 17.30
N THR A 518 10.78 -0.59 17.30
CA THR A 518 9.91 0.36 16.56
C THR A 518 10.56 0.75 15.24
N MET A 519 9.81 1.41 14.35
CA MET A 519 10.40 2.01 13.14
C MET A 519 11.48 3.04 13.48
N LYS A 520 11.32 3.77 14.58
CA LYS A 520 12.34 4.69 15.09
C LYS A 520 13.62 3.95 15.48
N ASP A 521 13.51 2.78 16.12
CA ASP A 521 14.66 1.97 16.51
C ASP A 521 15.37 1.39 15.28
N VAL A 522 14.63 0.95 14.26
CA VAL A 522 15.21 0.54 12.97
C VAL A 522 16.03 1.66 12.36
N ILE A 523 15.46 2.87 12.25
CA ILE A 523 16.15 4.02 11.69
C ILE A 523 17.41 4.36 12.52
N LEU A 524 17.31 4.44 13.83
CA LEU A 524 18.42 4.84 14.70
C LEU A 524 19.50 3.78 14.85
N ARG A 525 19.17 2.50 14.68
CA ARG A 525 20.17 1.40 14.63
C ARG A 525 21.13 1.58 13.47
N HIS A 526 20.63 2.01 12.32
CA HIS A 526 21.43 2.15 11.10
C HIS A 526 21.93 3.58 10.86
N PHE A 527 21.23 4.58 11.42
CA PHE A 527 21.51 6.01 11.23
C PHE A 527 21.39 6.79 12.54
N PRO A 528 22.29 6.54 13.52
CA PRO A 528 22.19 7.09 14.87
C PRO A 528 22.26 8.62 14.92
N ASN A 529 22.85 9.25 13.92
CA ASN A 529 22.94 10.72 13.82
C ASN A 529 21.56 11.39 13.64
N LEU A 530 20.50 10.65 13.31
CA LEU A 530 19.14 11.17 13.19
C LEU A 530 18.44 11.32 14.56
N ALA A 531 19.04 10.88 15.65
CA ALA A 531 18.41 10.88 16.97
C ALA A 531 17.91 12.27 17.40
N ALA A 532 18.67 13.33 17.11
CA ALA A 532 18.28 14.71 17.44
C ALA A 532 16.99 15.15 16.72
N SER A 533 16.84 14.78 15.44
CA SER A 533 15.65 15.12 14.64
C SER A 533 14.40 14.32 15.07
N MET A 534 14.59 13.19 15.73
CA MET A 534 13.51 12.29 16.15
C MET A 534 13.19 12.37 17.66
N VAL A 535 13.81 13.30 18.39
CA VAL A 535 13.69 13.39 19.85
C VAL A 535 12.25 13.65 20.31
N GLN A 536 11.51 14.45 19.54
CA GLN A 536 10.15 14.89 19.89
C GLN A 536 9.04 13.97 19.33
N THR A 537 9.38 12.97 18.52
CA THR A 537 8.40 12.05 17.98
C THR A 537 8.54 10.66 18.58
N ASN A 538 7.41 10.07 18.97
CA ASN A 538 7.31 8.68 19.39
C ASN A 538 6.94 7.75 18.23
N ASN A 539 6.59 8.31 17.07
CA ASN A 539 6.19 7.54 15.88
C ASN A 539 6.94 8.11 14.67
N ALA A 540 7.72 7.27 14.01
CA ALA A 540 8.59 7.67 12.90
C ALA A 540 7.83 8.19 11.66
N PHE A 541 6.54 7.90 11.52
CA PHE A 541 5.68 8.35 10.42
C PHE A 541 5.01 9.72 10.66
N LYS A 542 5.18 10.29 11.85
CA LYS A 542 4.77 11.66 12.17
C LYS A 542 5.89 12.64 11.86
N PRO A 543 5.60 13.94 11.65
CA PRO A 543 6.63 14.93 11.33
C PRO A 543 7.77 14.99 12.35
N TRP A 544 9.01 15.04 11.86
CA TRP A 544 10.21 15.17 12.69
C TRP A 544 10.55 16.64 12.94
N ALA A 545 11.33 16.91 13.96
CA ALA A 545 11.85 18.24 14.23
C ALA A 545 12.83 18.67 13.12
N GLN A 546 12.70 19.91 12.67
CA GLN A 546 13.70 20.52 11.80
C GLN A 546 14.88 20.95 12.69
N SER A 547 16.03 20.32 12.47
CA SER A 547 17.28 20.61 13.18
C SER A 547 18.23 21.44 12.32
#